data_dcfc343537eb9a59bf6dc02df6765647
#
_entry.id   dcfc343537eb9a59bf6dc02df6765647
#
_cell.length_a   1.000
_cell.length_b   1.000
_cell.length_c   1.000
_cell.angle_alpha   90.00
_cell.angle_beta   90.00
_cell.angle_gamma   90.00
#
_symmetry.space_group_name_H-M   'P 1'
#
loop_
_entity.id
_entity.type
_entity.pdbx_description
1 polymer ?
#
loop_
_entity_poly.entity_id
_entity_poly.type
_entity_poly.pdbx_seq_one_letter_code
_entity_poly.pdbx_strand_id
1 'polypeptide(L)'
;MEWLVNDALPTLARIFIVWIFPFSCLDKIINWDHALKQVYSDWLPGGPVLLILAIIVELVAPLMIVFRFYDGIAAFILAGYCVVTGIIYHNFWSYPRFWSPESEGYPHVWEFLKNFAIVGGLIFVMYSSGFIQATEREV
;
A
#
# COMPACT_ATOMS: atom_id res chain seq x y z
N MET A 1 6.23 -31.87 -1.24
CA MET A 1 4.93 -31.14 -1.29
C MET A 1 4.79 -30.17 -0.10
N GLU A 2 5.24 -30.55 1.10
CA GLU A 2 5.17 -29.71 2.31
C GLU A 2 5.93 -28.39 2.17
N TRP A 3 7.17 -28.39 1.65
CA TRP A 3 7.94 -27.18 1.41
C TRP A 3 7.22 -26.19 0.47
N LEU A 4 6.54 -26.69 -0.57
CA LEU A 4 5.80 -25.83 -1.49
C LEU A 4 4.68 -25.08 -0.78
N VAL A 5 3.93 -25.77 0.10
CA VAL A 5 2.78 -25.20 0.80
C VAL A 5 3.21 -24.31 1.98
N ASN A 6 4.23 -24.72 2.73
CA ASN A 6 4.60 -24.06 3.98
C ASN A 6 5.59 -22.90 3.79
N ASP A 7 6.39 -22.92 2.72
CA ASP A 7 7.44 -21.91 2.50
C ASP A 7 7.29 -21.16 1.18
N ALA A 8 7.21 -21.88 0.05
CA ALA A 8 7.26 -21.24 -1.26
C ALA A 8 6.00 -20.42 -1.57
N LEU A 9 4.80 -20.97 -1.41
CA LEU A 9 3.54 -20.28 -1.69
C LEU A 9 3.31 -19.07 -0.77
N PRO A 10 3.51 -19.16 0.56
CA PRO A 10 3.40 -18.00 1.43
C PRO A 10 4.43 -16.90 1.11
N THR A 11 5.64 -17.26 0.69
CA THR A 11 6.65 -16.28 0.28
C THR A 11 6.28 -15.60 -1.03
N LEU A 12 5.83 -16.36 -2.04
CA LEU A 12 5.34 -15.80 -3.30
C LEU A 12 4.14 -14.89 -3.09
N ALA A 13 3.18 -15.27 -2.23
CA ALA A 13 2.04 -14.43 -1.90
C ALA A 13 2.48 -13.08 -1.30
N ARG A 14 3.45 -13.09 -0.38
CA ARG A 14 4.03 -11.86 0.18
C ARG A 14 4.69 -10.99 -0.90
N ILE A 15 5.49 -11.60 -1.77
CA ILE A 15 6.13 -10.87 -2.88
C ILE A 15 5.07 -10.22 -3.77
N PHE A 16 4.04 -10.95 -4.19
CA PHE A 16 3.03 -10.41 -5.10
C PHE A 16 2.16 -9.32 -4.47
N ILE A 17 1.84 -9.42 -3.16
CA ILE A 17 1.07 -8.37 -2.47
C ILE A 17 1.85 -7.05 -2.44
N VAL A 18 3.17 -7.11 -2.22
CA VAL A 18 3.98 -5.90 -2.07
C VAL A 18 4.70 -5.48 -3.35
N TRP A 19 4.57 -6.22 -4.43
CA TRP A 19 5.27 -6.03 -5.70
C TRP A 19 5.21 -4.59 -6.23
N ILE A 20 4.06 -3.96 -6.13
CA ILE A 20 3.82 -2.62 -6.68
C ILE A 20 4.64 -1.52 -5.99
N PHE A 21 4.92 -1.66 -4.69
CA PHE A 21 5.51 -0.58 -3.88
C PHE A 21 6.95 -0.23 -4.25
N PRO A 22 7.89 -1.16 -4.48
CA PRO A 22 9.22 -0.83 -4.95
C PRO A 22 9.21 -0.07 -6.28
N PHE A 23 8.31 -0.41 -7.20
CA PHE A 23 8.17 0.30 -8.47
C PHE A 23 7.55 1.69 -8.27
N SER A 24 6.56 1.83 -7.40
CA SER A 24 5.99 3.12 -7.00
C SER A 24 7.03 4.02 -6.32
N CYS A 25 7.87 3.45 -5.47
CA CYS A 25 9.00 4.13 -4.86
C CYS A 25 10.00 4.65 -5.92
N LEU A 26 10.39 3.81 -6.87
CA LEU A 26 11.29 4.18 -7.96
C LEU A 26 10.69 5.29 -8.84
N ASP A 27 9.41 5.19 -9.17
CA ASP A 27 8.71 6.22 -9.94
C ASP A 27 8.75 7.57 -9.23
N LYS A 28 8.48 7.61 -7.92
CA LYS A 28 8.55 8.84 -7.11
C LYS A 28 9.94 9.45 -7.05
N ILE A 29 10.99 8.62 -7.05
CA ILE A 29 12.39 9.09 -7.05
C ILE A 29 12.78 9.66 -8.41
N ILE A 30 12.43 8.96 -9.49
CA ILE A 30 12.78 9.36 -10.87
C ILE A 30 11.96 10.58 -11.30
N ASN A 31 10.67 10.59 -10.99
CA ASN A 31 9.71 11.64 -11.36
C ASN A 31 9.36 12.53 -10.16
N TRP A 32 10.38 12.96 -9.41
CA TRP A 32 10.24 13.70 -8.15
C TRP A 32 9.30 14.90 -8.23
N ASP A 33 9.46 15.76 -9.23
CA ASP A 33 8.64 16.97 -9.38
C ASP A 33 7.16 16.65 -9.66
N HIS A 34 6.90 15.57 -10.39
CA HIS A 34 5.54 15.08 -10.61
C HIS A 34 4.92 14.51 -9.35
N ALA A 35 5.66 13.65 -8.65
CA ALA A 35 5.24 13.07 -7.38
C ALA A 35 5.00 14.15 -6.32
N LEU A 36 5.86 15.16 -6.26
CA LEU A 36 5.74 16.28 -5.34
C LEU A 36 4.45 17.09 -5.60
N LYS A 37 4.11 17.33 -6.87
CA LYS A 37 2.84 17.99 -7.23
C LYS A 37 1.61 17.21 -6.80
N GLN A 38 1.66 15.87 -6.86
CA GLN A 38 0.55 15.01 -6.41
C GLN A 38 0.36 15.09 -4.88
N VAL A 39 1.47 15.20 -4.12
CA VAL A 39 1.42 15.29 -2.65
C VAL A 39 1.00 16.67 -2.17
N TYR A 40 1.26 17.72 -2.96
CA TYR A 40 0.73 19.06 -2.70
C TYR A 40 -0.76 19.10 -3.03
N SER A 41 -1.59 18.69 -2.11
CA SER A 41 -3.02 19.00 -2.13
C SER A 41 -3.28 20.19 -1.21
N ASP A 42 -4.25 21.04 -1.56
CA ASP A 42 -4.53 22.32 -0.88
C ASP A 42 -4.78 22.21 0.64
N TRP A 43 -5.08 21.01 1.14
CA TRP A 43 -5.42 20.79 2.53
C TRP A 43 -4.40 19.94 3.32
N LEU A 44 -3.39 19.36 2.66
CA LEU A 44 -2.37 18.53 3.32
C LEU A 44 -1.01 19.25 3.30
N PRO A 45 -0.62 19.95 4.39
CA PRO A 45 0.70 20.58 4.45
C PRO A 45 1.82 19.55 4.57
N GLY A 46 3.00 19.85 4.05
CA GLY A 46 4.19 19.02 4.26
C GLY A 46 4.72 18.27 3.04
N GLY A 47 4.35 18.67 1.82
CA GLY A 47 4.69 18.03 0.56
C GLY A 47 5.99 17.21 0.48
N PRO A 48 7.20 17.81 0.60
CA PRO A 48 8.44 17.04 0.48
C PRO A 48 8.62 16.01 1.61
N VAL A 49 8.20 16.33 2.83
CA VAL A 49 8.30 15.42 3.97
C VAL A 49 7.37 14.22 3.79
N LEU A 50 6.14 14.46 3.37
CA LEU A 50 5.18 13.39 3.10
C LEU A 50 5.64 12.49 1.95
N LEU A 51 6.24 13.06 0.90
CA LEU A 51 6.79 12.29 -0.21
C LEU A 51 7.96 11.40 0.25
N ILE A 52 8.86 11.92 1.06
CA ILE A 52 9.97 11.15 1.64
C ILE A 52 9.44 10.02 2.53
N LEU A 53 8.45 10.30 3.39
CA LEU A 53 7.83 9.27 4.24
C LEU A 53 7.15 8.19 3.41
N ALA A 54 6.46 8.55 2.34
CA ALA A 54 5.87 7.60 1.40
C ALA A 54 6.93 6.68 0.78
N ILE A 55 8.04 7.25 0.29
CA ILE A 55 9.17 6.50 -0.28
C ILE A 55 9.75 5.52 0.74
N ILE A 56 9.94 5.97 2.00
CA ILE A 56 10.45 5.11 3.08
C ILE A 56 9.50 3.94 3.34
N VAL A 57 8.20 4.21 3.48
CA VAL A 57 7.20 3.17 3.73
C VAL A 57 7.14 2.18 2.56
N GLU A 58 7.11 2.68 1.32
CA GLU A 58 7.04 1.86 0.10
C GLU A 58 8.31 1.03 -0.17
N LEU A 59 9.43 1.38 0.43
CA LEU A 59 10.66 0.60 0.33
C LEU A 59 10.85 -0.35 1.50
N VAL A 60 10.72 0.15 2.73
CA VAL A 60 11.08 -0.60 3.94
C VAL A 60 10.02 -1.65 4.30
N ALA A 61 8.73 -1.29 4.30
CA ALA A 61 7.68 -2.21 4.71
C ALA A 61 7.57 -3.46 3.79
N PRO A 62 7.66 -3.35 2.44
CA PRO A 62 7.74 -4.51 1.57
C PRO A 62 8.90 -5.45 1.87
N LEU A 63 10.09 -4.91 2.11
CA LEU A 63 11.26 -5.73 2.46
C LEU A 63 11.04 -6.47 3.78
N MET A 64 10.51 -5.80 4.80
CA MET A 64 10.18 -6.44 6.09
C MET A 64 9.17 -7.58 5.91
N ILE A 65 8.15 -7.39 5.07
CA ILE A 65 7.10 -8.40 4.79
C ILE A 65 7.70 -9.62 4.07
N VAL A 66 8.52 -9.41 3.04
CA VAL A 66 9.12 -10.51 2.25
C VAL A 66 10.11 -11.32 3.10
N PHE A 67 10.94 -10.63 3.88
CA PHE A 67 11.94 -11.28 4.76
C PHE A 67 11.37 -11.75 6.10
N ARG A 68 10.07 -11.59 6.33
CA ARG A 68 9.37 -11.98 7.58
C ARG A 68 9.97 -11.34 8.84
N PHE A 69 10.51 -10.12 8.70
CA PHE A 69 11.07 -9.35 9.81
C PHE A 69 10.04 -8.33 10.27
N TYR A 70 9.43 -8.56 11.43
CA TYR A 70 8.29 -7.76 11.94
C TYR A 70 7.20 -7.54 10.90
N ASP A 71 6.93 -8.56 10.08
CA ASP A 71 6.04 -8.50 8.91
C ASP A 71 4.60 -8.11 9.27
N GLY A 72 4.11 -8.47 10.47
CA GLY A 72 2.78 -8.06 10.94
C GLY A 72 2.67 -6.54 11.14
N ILE A 73 3.67 -5.92 11.79
CA ILE A 73 3.73 -4.46 11.98
C ILE A 73 3.90 -3.75 10.63
N ALA A 74 4.79 -4.26 9.78
CA ALA A 74 5.02 -3.71 8.46
C ALA A 74 3.76 -3.76 7.59
N ALA A 75 3.01 -4.88 7.64
CA ALA A 75 1.75 -5.04 6.94
C ALA A 75 0.66 -4.09 7.48
N PHE A 76 0.61 -3.85 8.79
CA PHE A 76 -0.31 -2.89 9.40
C PHE A 76 -0.02 -1.46 8.91
N ILE A 77 1.24 -1.04 8.95
CA ILE A 77 1.67 0.30 8.47
C ILE A 77 1.34 0.47 6.98
N LEU A 78 1.67 -0.54 6.17
CA LEU A 78 1.45 -0.49 4.72
C LEU A 78 -0.05 -0.51 4.37
N ALA A 79 -0.86 -1.26 5.12
CA ALA A 79 -2.32 -1.25 4.97
C ALA A 79 -2.90 0.13 5.29
N GLY A 80 -2.49 0.74 6.40
CA GLY A 80 -2.87 2.11 6.76
C GLY A 80 -2.46 3.12 5.68
N TYR A 81 -1.25 3.00 5.14
CA TYR A 81 -0.78 3.80 4.02
C TYR A 81 -1.69 3.65 2.78
N CYS A 82 -2.06 2.43 2.39
CA CYS A 82 -2.95 2.18 1.25
C CYS A 82 -4.36 2.77 1.47
N VAL A 83 -4.91 2.65 2.69
CA VAL A 83 -6.21 3.24 3.02
C VAL A 83 -6.16 4.76 2.89
N VAL A 84 -5.17 5.39 3.50
CA VAL A 84 -5.02 6.85 3.49
C VAL A 84 -4.81 7.36 2.07
N THR A 85 -3.89 6.77 1.31
CA THR A 85 -3.62 7.18 -0.07
C THR A 85 -4.81 6.91 -1.00
N GLY A 86 -5.50 5.78 -0.81
CA GLY A 86 -6.73 5.46 -1.54
C GLY A 86 -7.82 6.51 -1.34
N ILE A 87 -8.04 6.95 -0.11
CA ILE A 87 -9.07 7.95 0.19
C ILE A 87 -8.66 9.36 -0.28
N ILE A 88 -7.38 9.74 -0.08
CA ILE A 88 -6.91 11.09 -0.36
C ILE A 88 -6.69 11.34 -1.85
N TYR A 89 -5.96 10.43 -2.52
CA TYR A 89 -5.50 10.63 -3.89
C TYR A 89 -6.36 9.93 -4.94
N HIS A 90 -7.23 9.01 -4.54
CA HIS A 90 -8.09 8.25 -5.45
C HIS A 90 -9.57 8.42 -5.12
N ASN A 91 -9.96 9.63 -4.73
CA ASN A 91 -11.32 10.03 -4.36
C ASN A 91 -12.23 10.17 -5.59
N PHE A 92 -12.44 9.08 -6.32
CA PHE A 92 -13.21 9.03 -7.57
C PHE A 92 -14.60 9.66 -7.48
N TRP A 93 -15.22 9.64 -6.29
CA TRP A 93 -16.53 10.24 -6.03
C TRP A 93 -16.57 11.77 -6.19
N SER A 94 -15.43 12.43 -6.21
CA SER A 94 -15.32 13.87 -6.45
C SER A 94 -15.44 14.25 -7.94
N TYR A 95 -15.43 13.27 -8.83
CA TYR A 95 -15.51 13.49 -10.27
C TYR A 95 -16.91 13.18 -10.82
N PRO A 96 -17.50 14.05 -11.66
CA PRO A 96 -18.80 13.74 -12.28
C PRO A 96 -18.65 12.55 -13.24
N ARG A 97 -19.66 11.71 -13.28
CA ARG A 97 -19.72 10.52 -14.17
C ARG A 97 -18.48 9.63 -14.07
N PHE A 98 -17.96 9.41 -12.86
CA PHE A 98 -16.70 8.66 -12.62
C PHE A 98 -16.68 7.23 -13.20
N TRP A 99 -17.84 6.63 -13.52
CA TRP A 99 -17.91 5.34 -14.21
C TRP A 99 -17.74 5.45 -15.75
N SER A 100 -17.77 6.63 -16.34
CA SER A 100 -17.55 6.81 -17.77
C SER A 100 -16.06 6.74 -18.07
N PRO A 101 -15.60 5.95 -19.07
CA PRO A 101 -14.21 5.89 -19.47
C PRO A 101 -13.60 7.24 -19.88
N GLU A 102 -14.45 8.19 -20.31
CA GLU A 102 -14.02 9.54 -20.68
C GLU A 102 -13.87 10.49 -19.49
N SER A 103 -14.30 10.05 -18.28
CA SER A 103 -14.16 10.84 -17.06
C SER A 103 -12.75 10.72 -16.48
N GLU A 104 -12.19 11.84 -16.02
CA GLU A 104 -10.95 11.86 -15.25
C GLU A 104 -11.02 11.02 -13.96
N GLY A 105 -12.23 10.82 -13.42
CA GLY A 105 -12.45 9.97 -12.25
C GLY A 105 -12.34 8.47 -12.51
N TYR A 106 -12.46 8.03 -13.76
CA TYR A 106 -12.48 6.60 -14.09
C TYR A 106 -11.20 5.85 -13.68
N PRO A 107 -9.99 6.34 -13.95
CA PRO A 107 -8.77 5.71 -13.43
C PRO A 107 -8.73 5.65 -11.90
N HIS A 108 -9.22 6.66 -11.20
CA HIS A 108 -9.24 6.71 -9.74
C HIS A 108 -10.12 5.61 -9.13
N VAL A 109 -11.19 5.16 -9.79
CA VAL A 109 -11.99 4.00 -9.34
C VAL A 109 -11.11 2.75 -9.21
N TRP A 110 -10.34 2.46 -10.25
CA TRP A 110 -9.50 1.25 -10.27
C TRP A 110 -8.33 1.35 -9.30
N GLU A 111 -7.72 2.52 -9.18
CA GLU A 111 -6.65 2.75 -8.18
C GLU A 111 -7.16 2.59 -6.75
N PHE A 112 -8.36 3.13 -6.45
CA PHE A 112 -9.00 2.93 -5.14
C PHE A 112 -9.25 1.45 -4.86
N LEU A 113 -9.89 0.73 -5.78
CA LEU A 113 -10.18 -0.69 -5.63
C LEU A 113 -8.91 -1.53 -5.49
N LYS A 114 -7.84 -1.23 -6.22
CA LYS A 114 -6.53 -1.88 -6.09
C LYS A 114 -5.94 -1.69 -4.69
N ASN A 115 -5.97 -0.47 -4.16
CA ASN A 115 -5.49 -0.21 -2.80
C ASN A 115 -6.24 -1.09 -1.77
N PHE A 116 -7.56 -1.18 -1.85
CA PHE A 116 -8.34 -2.01 -0.92
C PHE A 116 -8.16 -3.51 -1.12
N ALA A 117 -7.90 -3.96 -2.35
CA ALA A 117 -7.51 -5.35 -2.60
C ALA A 117 -6.17 -5.70 -1.95
N ILE A 118 -5.19 -4.79 -2.02
CA ILE A 118 -3.90 -4.93 -1.34
C ILE A 118 -4.09 -4.94 0.18
N VAL A 119 -4.91 -4.07 0.74
CA VAL A 119 -5.26 -4.06 2.17
C VAL A 119 -5.79 -5.42 2.61
N GLY A 120 -6.71 -6.02 1.83
CA GLY A 120 -7.20 -7.37 2.10
C GLY A 120 -6.08 -8.41 2.19
N GLY A 121 -5.14 -8.38 1.24
CA GLY A 121 -3.95 -9.25 1.27
C GLY A 121 -3.04 -8.99 2.49
N LEU A 122 -2.83 -7.72 2.86
CA LEU A 122 -2.02 -7.34 4.03
C LEU A 122 -2.66 -7.77 5.35
N ILE A 123 -3.99 -7.80 5.45
CA ILE A 123 -4.70 -8.37 6.61
C ILE A 123 -4.37 -9.86 6.77
N PHE A 124 -4.29 -10.61 5.67
CA PHE A 124 -3.85 -12.01 5.74
C PHE A 124 -2.39 -12.14 6.17
N VAL A 125 -1.51 -11.22 5.79
CA VAL A 125 -0.12 -11.20 6.30
C VAL A 125 -0.10 -10.95 7.80
N MET A 126 -0.86 -9.97 8.32
CA MET A 126 -0.99 -9.71 9.75
C MET A 126 -1.50 -10.93 10.54
N TYR A 127 -2.49 -11.64 9.98
CA TYR A 127 -3.00 -12.86 10.59
C TYR A 127 -1.95 -13.97 10.59
N SER A 128 -1.29 -14.22 9.45
CA SER A 128 -0.30 -15.29 9.32
C SER A 128 0.99 -15.06 10.12
N SER A 129 1.32 -13.80 10.44
CA SER A 129 2.46 -13.43 11.29
C SER A 129 2.20 -13.59 12.79
N GLY A 130 0.96 -13.87 13.19
CA GLY A 130 0.55 -13.90 14.59
C GLY A 130 0.33 -12.52 15.23
N PHE A 131 0.49 -11.42 14.45
CA PHE A 131 0.34 -10.06 14.94
C PHE A 131 -1.03 -9.79 15.57
N ILE A 132 -2.10 -10.22 14.92
CA ILE A 132 -3.48 -10.03 15.42
C ILE A 132 -3.70 -10.81 16.70
N GLN A 133 -3.25 -12.09 16.76
CA GLN A 133 -3.42 -12.93 17.96
C GLN A 133 -2.61 -12.45 19.16
N ALA A 134 -1.44 -11.84 18.93
CA ALA A 134 -0.64 -11.24 20.00
C ALA A 134 -1.35 -10.05 20.63
N THR A 135 -1.96 -9.20 19.82
CA THR A 135 -2.69 -8.01 20.28
C THR A 135 -3.92 -8.39 21.13
N GLU A 136 -4.62 -9.48 20.80
CA GLU A 136 -5.77 -9.95 21.59
C GLU A 136 -5.41 -10.48 22.98
N ARG A 137 -4.16 -10.89 23.23
CA ARG A 137 -3.69 -11.40 24.51
C ARG A 137 -3.25 -10.31 25.49
N GLU A 138 -3.05 -9.09 25.01
CA GLU A 138 -2.62 -7.95 25.83
C GLU A 138 -3.80 -7.07 26.29
N VAL A 139 -5.02 -7.38 25.84
CA VAL A 139 -6.27 -6.71 26.21
C VAL A 139 -7.05 -7.57 27.18
#